data_825bee94ebb60bf28c10784682a98c8c
#
_entry.id   825bee94ebb60bf28c10784682a98c8c
#
_cell.length_a   1.000
_cell.length_b   1.000
_cell.length_c   1.000
_cell.angle_alpha   90.00
_cell.angle_beta   90.00
_cell.angle_gamma   90.00
#
_symmetry.space_group_name_H-M   'P 1'
#
loop_
_entity.id
_entity.type
_entity.pdbx_description
1 polymer ?
#
loop_
_entity_poly.entity_id
_entity_poly.type
_entity_poly.pdbx_seq_one_letter_code
_entity_poly.pdbx_strand_id
1 'polypeptide(L)'
;VGSEMCIRDRTSDAAYEERATLFGRSLHRDARTDAQLLQEALTVAQKADVIVAALGESSEMSGESSSRTSLDIPDVQRTLLKELLKTGKPVVLVLFTGRPLTLEWEQAHVPAILNVWFGGSEAAYAIGDVLFGAINPSGKLTMTFPKNVGQIPLYYAHKNTGRPLHEGKWFEKFRSNYLDVDNEPLYPFGYGLSYTTFNYGDITLDRTSMPMDGSLTAKVILTNTGSRDGAEVVQLYIRDKVAESTRPVKELKGFQKVFLKAGESREITFKITPDLLKYYNYELQYVAEPGAFDLMIGTDSQHVKTATFVLH
;
A
#
# COMPACT_ATOMS: atom_id res chain seq x y z
N VAL A 1 4.51 -24.62 -14.38
CA VAL A 1 5.46 -23.89 -13.50
C VAL A 1 6.62 -23.31 -14.32
N GLY A 2 7.04 -23.91 -15.44
CA GLY A 2 8.18 -23.44 -16.24
C GLY A 2 7.85 -22.33 -17.25
N SER A 3 6.64 -22.28 -17.79
CA SER A 3 6.24 -21.32 -18.83
C SER A 3 6.02 -19.89 -18.32
N GLU A 4 5.63 -19.73 -17.07
CA GLU A 4 5.39 -18.43 -16.46
C GLU A 4 6.69 -17.62 -16.24
N MET A 5 7.77 -18.30 -15.90
CA MET A 5 9.08 -17.65 -15.73
C MET A 5 9.64 -17.12 -17.05
N CYS A 6 9.40 -17.84 -18.16
CA CYS A 6 9.88 -17.43 -19.48
C CYS A 6 9.21 -16.16 -20.00
N ILE A 7 7.91 -15.95 -19.72
CA ILE A 7 7.20 -14.73 -20.11
C ILE A 7 7.59 -13.57 -19.19
N ARG A 8 7.83 -13.82 -17.91
CA ARG A 8 8.25 -12.81 -16.94
C ARG A 8 9.58 -12.16 -17.32
N ASP A 9 10.55 -12.96 -17.75
CA ASP A 9 11.90 -12.49 -18.07
C ASP A 9 12.00 -11.85 -19.47
N ARG A 10 10.96 -11.99 -20.30
CA ARG A 10 10.85 -11.31 -21.58
C ARG A 10 10.30 -9.89 -21.46
N THR A 11 10.96 -9.07 -20.72
CA THR A 11 10.85 -7.65 -20.98
C THR A 11 11.72 -7.37 -22.18
N SER A 12 11.10 -7.29 -23.34
CA SER A 12 11.69 -7.31 -24.67
C SER A 12 12.61 -6.14 -25.02
N ASP A 13 13.23 -5.51 -24.03
CA ASP A 13 13.99 -4.33 -24.26
C ASP A 13 15.49 -4.65 -24.32
N ALA A 14 16.12 -4.39 -25.47
CA ALA A 14 17.56 -4.53 -25.67
C ALA A 14 18.38 -3.79 -24.58
N ALA A 15 17.84 -2.70 -24.03
CA ALA A 15 18.44 -1.97 -22.94
C ALA A 15 18.57 -2.80 -21.63
N TYR A 16 17.63 -3.71 -21.35
CA TYR A 16 17.73 -4.60 -20.19
C TYR A 16 18.76 -5.71 -20.38
N GLU A 17 18.96 -6.20 -21.61
CA GLU A 17 20.01 -7.16 -21.91
C GLU A 17 21.40 -6.56 -21.80
N GLU A 18 21.60 -5.39 -22.38
CA GLU A 18 22.86 -4.65 -22.28
C GLU A 18 23.22 -4.39 -20.84
N ARG A 19 22.24 -3.96 -20.02
CA ARG A 19 22.44 -3.70 -18.62
C ARG A 19 22.77 -4.97 -17.82
N ALA A 20 22.06 -6.07 -18.02
CA ALA A 20 22.34 -7.34 -17.35
C ALA A 20 23.75 -7.83 -17.67
N THR A 21 24.19 -7.67 -18.92
CA THR A 21 25.53 -8.03 -19.39
C THR A 21 26.62 -7.18 -18.73
N LEU A 22 26.39 -5.86 -18.54
CA LEU A 22 27.31 -4.98 -17.84
C LEU A 22 27.60 -5.43 -16.39
N PHE A 23 26.62 -6.05 -15.72
CA PHE A 23 26.78 -6.58 -14.36
C PHE A 23 27.16 -8.08 -14.34
N GLY A 24 27.61 -8.65 -15.45
CA GLY A 24 28.05 -10.04 -15.55
C GLY A 24 26.92 -11.07 -15.41
N ARG A 25 25.67 -10.66 -15.63
CA ARG A 25 24.51 -11.55 -15.59
C ARG A 25 24.18 -12.01 -17.02
N SER A 26 23.90 -13.29 -17.20
CA SER A 26 23.37 -13.82 -18.46
C SER A 26 21.85 -13.97 -18.33
N LEU A 27 21.12 -13.35 -19.24
CA LEU A 27 19.68 -13.57 -19.37
C LEU A 27 19.47 -14.77 -20.29
N HIS A 28 18.95 -15.86 -19.75
CA HIS A 28 18.52 -16.99 -20.57
C HIS A 28 17.15 -16.68 -21.18
N ARG A 29 17.14 -16.37 -22.49
CA ARG A 29 15.89 -16.20 -23.22
C ARG A 29 15.42 -17.54 -23.77
N ASP A 30 14.12 -17.77 -23.62
CA ASP A 30 13.44 -18.83 -24.34
C ASP A 30 13.45 -18.51 -25.85
N ALA A 31 13.80 -19.48 -26.68
CA ALA A 31 13.84 -19.32 -28.15
C ALA A 31 12.46 -19.26 -28.81
N ARG A 32 11.40 -19.62 -28.07
CA ARG A 32 10.00 -19.58 -28.53
C ARG A 32 9.50 -18.14 -28.64
N THR A 33 8.56 -17.92 -29.54
CA THR A 33 7.90 -16.61 -29.70
C THR A 33 6.93 -16.34 -28.52
N ASP A 34 6.61 -15.07 -28.27
CA ASP A 34 5.62 -14.69 -27.26
C ASP A 34 4.26 -15.35 -27.51
N ALA A 35 3.86 -15.51 -28.77
CA ALA A 35 2.63 -16.20 -29.15
C ALA A 35 2.64 -17.69 -28.76
N GLN A 36 3.77 -18.37 -28.94
CA GLN A 36 3.94 -19.78 -28.55
C GLN A 36 3.89 -19.94 -27.02
N LEU A 37 4.56 -19.05 -26.28
CA LEU A 37 4.56 -19.05 -24.82
C LEU A 37 3.17 -18.74 -24.26
N LEU A 38 2.48 -17.77 -24.85
CA LEU A 38 1.10 -17.43 -24.48
C LEU A 38 0.15 -18.61 -24.72
N GLN A 39 0.24 -19.26 -25.87
CA GLN A 39 -0.61 -20.43 -26.19
C GLN A 39 -0.36 -21.60 -25.23
N GLU A 40 0.87 -21.83 -24.81
CA GLU A 40 1.22 -22.84 -23.82
C GLU A 40 0.59 -22.49 -22.47
N ALA A 41 0.75 -21.24 -22.00
CA ALA A 41 0.16 -20.76 -20.75
C ALA A 41 -1.37 -20.93 -20.74
N LEU A 42 -2.05 -20.57 -21.84
CA LEU A 42 -3.49 -20.74 -21.97
C LEU A 42 -3.92 -22.21 -21.97
N THR A 43 -3.13 -23.10 -22.60
CA THR A 43 -3.39 -24.55 -22.60
C THR A 43 -3.31 -25.13 -21.17
N VAL A 44 -2.36 -24.68 -20.37
CA VAL A 44 -2.25 -25.05 -18.95
C VAL A 44 -3.40 -24.46 -18.13
N ALA A 45 -3.69 -23.17 -18.34
CA ALA A 45 -4.74 -22.46 -17.62
C ALA A 45 -6.15 -23.08 -17.79
N GLN A 46 -6.47 -23.58 -19.00
CA GLN A 46 -7.73 -24.24 -19.27
C GLN A 46 -7.97 -25.51 -18.44
N LYS A 47 -6.89 -26.17 -18.01
CA LYS A 47 -6.94 -27.39 -17.17
C LYS A 47 -6.98 -27.10 -15.68
N ALA A 48 -6.73 -25.85 -15.28
CA ALA A 48 -6.65 -25.44 -13.90
C ALA A 48 -8.06 -25.10 -13.33
N ASP A 49 -8.24 -25.25 -12.03
CA ASP A 49 -9.42 -24.74 -11.31
C ASP A 49 -9.24 -23.29 -10.90
N VAL A 50 -8.01 -22.91 -10.57
CA VAL A 50 -7.59 -21.55 -10.19
C VAL A 50 -6.23 -21.26 -10.84
N ILE A 51 -6.07 -20.03 -11.32
CA ILE A 51 -4.82 -19.57 -11.92
C ILE A 51 -4.11 -18.65 -10.92
N VAL A 52 -2.85 -18.97 -10.60
CA VAL A 52 -1.97 -18.10 -9.84
C VAL A 52 -0.97 -17.48 -10.82
N ALA A 53 -1.15 -16.20 -11.12
CA ALA A 53 -0.31 -15.44 -12.03
C ALA A 53 0.80 -14.71 -11.24
N ALA A 54 2.00 -15.25 -11.23
CA ALA A 54 3.17 -14.66 -10.59
C ALA A 54 3.86 -13.69 -11.57
N LEU A 55 3.56 -12.41 -11.46
CA LEU A 55 3.96 -11.36 -12.39
C LEU A 55 4.61 -10.18 -11.66
N GLY A 56 5.18 -9.26 -12.39
CA GLY A 56 5.73 -8.02 -11.84
C GLY A 56 7.09 -7.65 -12.40
N GLU A 57 7.84 -6.87 -11.64
CA GLU A 57 9.16 -6.43 -12.03
C GLU A 57 10.19 -7.57 -11.91
N SER A 58 11.06 -7.69 -12.92
CA SER A 58 12.27 -8.51 -12.79
C SER A 58 13.32 -7.80 -11.92
N SER A 59 14.36 -8.53 -11.52
CA SER A 59 15.47 -7.99 -10.72
C SER A 59 16.14 -6.78 -11.38
N GLU A 60 16.17 -6.73 -12.72
CA GLU A 60 16.81 -5.66 -13.48
C GLU A 60 15.94 -4.39 -13.59
N MET A 61 14.65 -4.49 -13.29
CA MET A 61 13.72 -3.35 -13.31
C MET A 61 13.70 -2.55 -12.04
N SER A 62 14.26 -3.11 -10.95
CA SER A 62 14.24 -2.49 -9.62
C SER A 62 15.61 -2.62 -8.97
N GLY A 63 16.08 -1.56 -8.32
CA GLY A 63 17.37 -1.48 -7.67
C GLY A 63 18.14 -0.23 -8.07
N GLU A 64 19.43 -0.20 -7.73
CA GLU A 64 20.32 0.91 -8.05
C GLU A 64 20.38 1.15 -9.56
N SER A 65 20.28 2.41 -9.95
CA SER A 65 20.25 2.86 -11.37
C SER A 65 19.11 2.25 -12.21
N SER A 66 18.02 1.79 -11.59
CA SER A 66 16.87 1.17 -12.27
C SER A 66 15.64 2.08 -12.27
N SER A 67 15.81 3.36 -12.64
CA SER A 67 14.69 4.31 -12.75
C SER A 67 13.80 3.94 -13.94
N ARG A 68 12.48 4.07 -13.75
CA ARG A 68 11.47 3.82 -14.78
C ARG A 68 10.56 5.03 -14.93
N THR A 69 10.16 5.32 -16.15
CA THR A 69 9.18 6.38 -16.49
C THR A 69 7.75 5.85 -16.51
N SER A 70 7.53 4.57 -16.85
CA SER A 70 6.26 3.87 -16.66
C SER A 70 6.30 3.06 -15.36
N LEU A 71 5.23 3.12 -14.59
CA LEU A 71 5.04 2.32 -13.37
C LEU A 71 4.04 1.17 -13.58
N ASP A 72 3.74 0.85 -14.82
CA ASP A 72 2.90 -0.30 -15.15
C ASP A 72 3.68 -1.62 -15.01
N ILE A 73 2.98 -2.73 -14.82
CA ILE A 73 3.58 -4.04 -15.10
C ILE A 73 3.91 -4.13 -16.58
N PRO A 74 4.97 -4.90 -16.98
CA PRO A 74 5.37 -5.02 -18.39
C PRO A 74 4.20 -5.40 -19.30
N ASP A 75 4.13 -4.79 -20.49
CA ASP A 75 3.00 -4.98 -21.42
C ASP A 75 2.77 -6.43 -21.81
N VAL A 76 3.84 -7.22 -21.98
CA VAL A 76 3.74 -8.64 -22.28
C VAL A 76 3.07 -9.42 -21.15
N GLN A 77 3.35 -9.07 -19.89
CA GLN A 77 2.72 -9.67 -18.72
C GLN A 77 1.25 -9.22 -18.55
N ARG A 78 0.97 -7.94 -18.83
CA ARG A 78 -0.42 -7.44 -18.86
C ARG A 78 -1.24 -8.12 -19.95
N THR A 79 -0.64 -8.39 -21.11
CA THR A 79 -1.27 -9.17 -22.20
C THR A 79 -1.59 -10.58 -21.73
N LEU A 80 -0.63 -11.28 -21.13
CA LEU A 80 -0.85 -12.60 -20.54
C LEU A 80 -2.01 -12.58 -19.52
N LEU A 81 -1.99 -11.62 -18.61
CA LEU A 81 -3.03 -11.51 -17.58
C LEU A 81 -4.42 -11.30 -18.17
N LYS A 82 -4.53 -10.45 -19.20
CA LYS A 82 -5.78 -10.24 -19.95
C LYS A 82 -6.30 -11.52 -20.60
N GLU A 83 -5.41 -12.30 -21.23
CA GLU A 83 -5.79 -13.55 -21.86
C GLU A 83 -6.16 -14.65 -20.82
N LEU A 84 -5.45 -14.71 -19.71
CA LEU A 84 -5.80 -15.62 -18.61
C LEU A 84 -7.20 -15.33 -18.04
N LEU A 85 -7.56 -14.07 -17.86
CA LEU A 85 -8.90 -13.68 -17.40
C LEU A 85 -10.01 -14.10 -18.37
N LYS A 86 -9.76 -14.12 -19.69
CA LYS A 86 -10.73 -14.59 -20.69
C LYS A 86 -11.07 -16.08 -20.58
N THR A 87 -10.25 -16.87 -19.89
CA THR A 87 -10.53 -18.29 -19.66
C THR A 87 -11.76 -18.52 -18.76
N GLY A 88 -12.22 -17.48 -18.04
CA GLY A 88 -13.30 -17.56 -17.07
C GLY A 88 -12.92 -18.25 -15.76
N LYS A 89 -11.65 -18.64 -15.59
CA LYS A 89 -11.16 -19.23 -14.33
C LYS A 89 -10.84 -18.13 -13.33
N PRO A 90 -10.96 -18.37 -12.01
CA PRO A 90 -10.47 -17.45 -11.00
C PRO A 90 -8.97 -17.20 -11.17
N VAL A 91 -8.56 -15.93 -11.18
CA VAL A 91 -7.17 -15.52 -11.29
C VAL A 91 -6.73 -14.79 -10.03
N VAL A 92 -5.63 -15.22 -9.43
CA VAL A 92 -4.95 -14.52 -8.35
C VAL A 92 -3.64 -13.96 -8.89
N LEU A 93 -3.48 -12.63 -8.84
CA LEU A 93 -2.23 -11.98 -9.20
C LEU A 93 -1.31 -11.95 -7.97
N VAL A 94 -0.19 -12.65 -8.05
CA VAL A 94 0.92 -12.54 -7.09
C VAL A 94 1.94 -11.58 -7.69
N LEU A 95 1.97 -10.35 -7.14
CA LEU A 95 2.72 -9.24 -7.71
C LEU A 95 4.07 -9.06 -7.04
N PHE A 96 5.13 -9.26 -7.81
CA PHE A 96 6.50 -8.97 -7.41
C PHE A 96 6.90 -7.57 -7.89
N THR A 97 7.32 -6.70 -6.97
CA THR A 97 7.72 -5.34 -7.32
C THR A 97 8.63 -4.74 -6.26
N GLY A 98 9.54 -3.86 -6.68
CA GLY A 98 10.38 -3.07 -5.78
C GLY A 98 9.88 -1.64 -5.55
N ARG A 99 8.72 -1.29 -6.12
CA ARG A 99 8.11 0.04 -6.03
C ARG A 99 6.58 -0.03 -6.13
N PRO A 100 5.83 1.01 -5.74
CA PRO A 100 4.42 1.12 -6.07
C PRO A 100 4.23 1.19 -7.59
N LEU A 101 3.37 0.32 -8.12
CA LEU A 101 3.00 0.30 -9.54
C LEU A 101 1.62 0.94 -9.75
N THR A 102 1.34 1.36 -10.98
CA THR A 102 0.01 1.81 -11.40
C THR A 102 -0.83 0.58 -11.76
N LEU A 103 -1.75 0.22 -10.90
CA LEU A 103 -2.52 -1.04 -10.96
C LEU A 103 -4.03 -0.80 -11.17
N GLU A 104 -4.42 0.35 -11.74
CA GLU A 104 -5.84 0.71 -11.85
C GLU A 104 -6.63 -0.31 -12.68
N TRP A 105 -6.03 -0.79 -13.80
CA TRP A 105 -6.66 -1.80 -14.62
C TRP A 105 -6.71 -3.17 -13.90
N GLU A 106 -5.61 -3.57 -13.26
CA GLU A 106 -5.50 -4.83 -12.52
C GLU A 106 -6.49 -4.86 -11.35
N GLN A 107 -6.59 -3.77 -10.59
CA GLN A 107 -7.53 -3.66 -9.47
C GLN A 107 -8.99 -3.78 -9.92
N ALA A 108 -9.33 -3.25 -11.11
CA ALA A 108 -10.68 -3.31 -11.63
C ALA A 108 -11.08 -4.69 -12.21
N HIS A 109 -10.12 -5.53 -12.63
CA HIS A 109 -10.40 -6.75 -13.38
C HIS A 109 -9.92 -8.02 -12.71
N VAL A 110 -8.94 -7.96 -11.80
CA VAL A 110 -8.38 -9.15 -11.15
C VAL A 110 -9.04 -9.34 -9.78
N PRO A 111 -9.67 -10.51 -9.53
CA PRO A 111 -10.42 -10.76 -8.30
C PRO A 111 -9.59 -10.66 -7.01
N ALA A 112 -8.30 -11.01 -7.08
CA ALA A 112 -7.40 -10.99 -5.93
C ALA A 112 -5.98 -10.60 -6.36
N ILE A 113 -5.36 -9.68 -5.60
CA ILE A 113 -3.97 -9.23 -5.80
C ILE A 113 -3.22 -9.41 -4.48
N LEU A 114 -2.14 -10.17 -4.50
CA LEU A 114 -1.21 -10.33 -3.40
C LEU A 114 0.11 -9.64 -3.77
N ASN A 115 0.35 -8.47 -3.19
CA ASN A 115 1.62 -7.75 -3.39
C ASN A 115 2.68 -8.30 -2.43
N VAL A 116 3.70 -8.93 -2.97
CA VAL A 116 4.72 -9.67 -2.20
C VAL A 116 6.07 -8.96 -2.14
N TRP A 117 6.21 -7.84 -2.81
CA TRP A 117 7.49 -7.14 -2.94
C TRP A 117 8.58 -8.11 -3.42
N PHE A 118 9.79 -8.02 -2.86
CA PHE A 118 10.88 -8.99 -3.01
C PHE A 118 11.11 -9.69 -1.67
N GLY A 119 10.43 -10.80 -1.46
CA GLY A 119 10.30 -11.46 -0.15
C GLY A 119 11.50 -12.29 0.31
N GLY A 120 12.57 -12.39 -0.48
CA GLY A 120 13.76 -13.16 -0.14
C GLY A 120 13.56 -14.70 -0.21
N SER A 121 14.42 -15.44 0.48
CA SER A 121 14.53 -16.92 0.35
C SER A 121 13.27 -17.67 0.78
N GLU A 122 12.56 -17.18 1.79
CA GLU A 122 11.37 -17.83 2.35
C GLU A 122 10.05 -17.37 1.72
N ALA A 123 10.11 -16.47 0.72
CA ALA A 123 8.92 -15.88 0.10
C ALA A 123 7.95 -16.93 -0.45
N ALA A 124 8.46 -18.01 -1.05
CA ALA A 124 7.62 -19.04 -1.67
C ALA A 124 6.73 -19.75 -0.64
N TYR A 125 7.27 -20.07 0.54
CA TYR A 125 6.50 -20.67 1.62
C TYR A 125 5.45 -19.70 2.17
N ALA A 126 5.83 -18.45 2.44
CA ALA A 126 4.91 -17.44 2.94
C ALA A 126 3.77 -17.14 1.94
N ILE A 127 4.07 -17.08 0.63
CA ILE A 127 3.06 -16.91 -0.42
C ILE A 127 2.10 -18.11 -0.43
N GLY A 128 2.64 -19.34 -0.37
CA GLY A 128 1.84 -20.56 -0.29
C GLY A 128 0.90 -20.57 0.92
N ASP A 129 1.43 -20.27 2.10
CA ASP A 129 0.65 -20.22 3.35
C ASP A 129 -0.51 -19.24 3.28
N VAL A 130 -0.29 -18.08 2.68
CA VAL A 130 -1.35 -17.07 2.47
C VAL A 130 -2.35 -17.58 1.41
N LEU A 131 -1.90 -18.02 0.24
CA LEU A 131 -2.78 -18.43 -0.87
C LEU A 131 -3.69 -19.60 -0.48
N PHE A 132 -3.18 -20.56 0.30
CA PHE A 132 -3.94 -21.72 0.74
C PHE A 132 -4.61 -21.53 2.11
N GLY A 133 -4.50 -20.35 2.71
CA GLY A 133 -5.22 -19.97 3.92
C GLY A 133 -4.68 -20.58 5.22
N ALA A 134 -3.45 -21.10 5.21
CA ALA A 134 -2.75 -21.52 6.43
C ALA A 134 -2.45 -20.30 7.33
N ILE A 135 -2.18 -19.15 6.74
CA ILE A 135 -1.98 -17.87 7.41
C ILE A 135 -2.97 -16.85 6.88
N ASN A 136 -3.63 -16.11 7.79
CA ASN A 136 -4.45 -14.96 7.43
C ASN A 136 -3.51 -13.75 7.21
N PRO A 137 -3.52 -13.11 6.00
CA PRO A 137 -2.66 -11.97 5.73
C PRO A 137 -2.97 -10.80 6.68
N SER A 138 -1.92 -10.13 7.13
CA SER A 138 -2.00 -8.95 8.01
C SER A 138 -0.99 -7.87 7.66
N GLY A 139 -0.31 -8.02 6.53
CA GLY A 139 0.62 -7.02 6.01
C GLY A 139 -0.11 -5.76 5.54
N LYS A 140 0.53 -4.60 5.77
CA LYS A 140 0.05 -3.30 5.30
C LYS A 140 1.05 -2.70 4.34
N LEU A 141 0.57 -2.00 3.31
CA LEU A 141 1.42 -1.28 2.37
C LEU A 141 2.19 -0.17 3.09
N THR A 142 3.49 -0.15 2.89
CA THR A 142 4.41 0.84 3.46
C THR A 142 4.66 2.03 2.53
N MET A 143 3.96 2.06 1.41
CA MET A 143 3.98 3.14 0.42
C MET A 143 2.58 3.37 -0.15
N THR A 144 2.32 4.60 -0.60
CA THR A 144 1.10 4.97 -1.32
C THR A 144 1.20 4.50 -2.78
N PHE A 145 0.18 3.85 -3.30
CA PHE A 145 0.10 3.42 -4.70
C PHE A 145 -0.72 4.42 -5.51
N PRO A 146 -0.16 5.02 -6.57
CA PRO A 146 -0.88 5.95 -7.44
C PRO A 146 -1.83 5.21 -8.39
N LYS A 147 -2.85 5.90 -8.89
CA LYS A 147 -3.68 5.44 -10.01
C LYS A 147 -2.90 5.52 -11.32
N ASN A 148 -2.18 6.61 -11.51
CA ASN A 148 -1.32 6.80 -12.68
C ASN A 148 -0.07 7.61 -12.34
N VAL A 149 0.90 7.60 -13.25
CA VAL A 149 2.20 8.26 -13.06
C VAL A 149 2.09 9.78 -12.92
N GLY A 150 1.05 10.40 -13.47
CA GLY A 150 0.82 11.85 -13.39
C GLY A 150 0.50 12.36 -11.99
N GLN A 151 0.11 11.48 -11.06
CA GLN A 151 -0.13 11.87 -9.67
C GLN A 151 1.15 12.02 -8.83
N ILE A 152 2.31 11.56 -9.33
CA ILE A 152 3.57 11.54 -8.55
C ILE A 152 4.20 12.94 -8.54
N PRO A 153 4.71 13.38 -7.35
CA PRO A 153 4.87 12.64 -6.08
C PRO A 153 3.55 12.54 -5.30
N LEU A 154 3.22 11.34 -4.84
CA LEU A 154 2.00 11.06 -4.06
C LEU A 154 2.36 10.31 -2.78
N TYR A 155 2.14 10.94 -1.63
CA TYR A 155 2.43 10.38 -0.31
C TYR A 155 1.44 10.90 0.74
N TYR A 156 1.14 10.06 1.73
CA TYR A 156 0.09 10.34 2.72
C TYR A 156 0.39 11.57 3.61
N ALA A 157 1.66 11.87 3.84
CA ALA A 157 2.14 12.96 4.71
C ALA A 157 2.39 14.26 3.93
N HIS A 158 1.64 14.50 2.84
CA HIS A 158 1.80 15.72 2.05
C HIS A 158 1.40 16.97 2.86
N LYS A 159 1.93 18.11 2.45
CA LYS A 159 1.54 19.41 2.99
C LYS A 159 0.32 19.95 2.24
N ASN A 160 -0.49 20.77 2.90
CA ASN A 160 -1.57 21.47 2.24
C ASN A 160 -1.03 22.39 1.14
N THR A 161 -1.75 22.46 0.04
CA THR A 161 -1.60 23.52 -0.98
C THR A 161 -2.34 24.77 -0.53
N GLY A 162 -2.13 25.92 -1.24
CA GLY A 162 -2.84 27.16 -0.93
C GLY A 162 -4.35 27.09 -1.16
N ARG A 163 -4.82 26.14 -1.99
CA ARG A 163 -6.24 25.91 -2.29
C ARG A 163 -6.52 24.42 -2.39
N PRO A 164 -6.49 23.69 -1.25
CA PRO A 164 -6.77 22.26 -1.26
C PRO A 164 -8.21 22.01 -1.73
N LEU A 165 -8.42 20.90 -2.43
CA LEU A 165 -9.73 20.40 -2.77
C LEU A 165 -10.47 20.01 -1.49
N HIS A 166 -11.77 20.29 -1.41
CA HIS A 166 -12.60 19.85 -0.30
C HIS A 166 -12.75 18.32 -0.34
N GLU A 167 -12.78 17.71 0.83
CA GLU A 167 -12.99 16.29 0.99
C GLU A 167 -14.29 15.83 0.28
N GLY A 168 -14.22 14.69 -0.39
CA GLY A 168 -15.34 14.13 -1.15
C GLY A 168 -15.64 14.82 -2.48
N LYS A 169 -14.83 15.78 -2.91
CA LYS A 169 -14.94 16.41 -4.24
C LYS A 169 -13.91 15.77 -5.18
N TRP A 170 -14.36 15.54 -6.41
CA TRP A 170 -13.45 15.10 -7.48
C TRP A 170 -12.80 16.30 -8.18
N PHE A 171 -13.57 17.34 -8.44
CA PHE A 171 -13.12 18.53 -9.16
C PHE A 171 -13.82 19.79 -8.62
N GLU A 172 -13.02 20.84 -8.47
CA GLU A 172 -13.52 22.18 -8.19
C GLU A 172 -12.59 23.20 -8.87
N LYS A 173 -13.17 24.13 -9.66
CA LYS A 173 -12.38 25.14 -10.36
C LYS A 173 -11.56 25.99 -9.39
N PHE A 174 -10.30 26.26 -9.74
CA PHE A 174 -9.34 27.02 -8.93
C PHE A 174 -8.86 26.32 -7.64
N ARG A 175 -9.06 25.00 -7.50
CA ARG A 175 -8.49 24.16 -6.47
C ARG A 175 -7.33 23.34 -7.02
N SER A 176 -6.54 22.76 -6.11
CA SER A 176 -5.46 21.81 -6.46
C SER A 176 -6.07 20.45 -6.77
N ASN A 177 -6.39 20.20 -8.02
CA ASN A 177 -6.93 18.93 -8.52
C ASN A 177 -6.52 18.70 -9.97
N TYR A 178 -6.63 17.45 -10.40
CA TYR A 178 -6.44 17.04 -11.80
C TYR A 178 -7.76 17.15 -12.58
N LEU A 179 -7.69 17.12 -13.92
CA LEU A 179 -8.86 17.12 -14.80
C LEU A 179 -9.39 15.71 -15.09
N ASP A 180 -8.54 14.72 -15.02
CA ASP A 180 -8.74 13.36 -15.56
C ASP A 180 -8.61 12.25 -14.49
N VAL A 181 -8.19 12.60 -13.29
CA VAL A 181 -8.09 11.68 -12.15
C VAL A 181 -8.39 12.45 -10.85
N ASP A 182 -8.97 11.82 -9.86
CA ASP A 182 -9.11 12.43 -8.53
C ASP A 182 -7.76 12.50 -7.78
N ASN A 183 -7.73 13.20 -6.66
CA ASN A 183 -6.50 13.35 -5.86
C ASN A 183 -6.18 12.10 -5.02
N GLU A 184 -7.11 11.15 -4.94
CA GLU A 184 -6.97 9.98 -4.08
C GLU A 184 -6.05 8.94 -4.70
N PRO A 185 -5.24 8.25 -3.90
CA PRO A 185 -4.43 7.13 -4.37
C PRO A 185 -5.28 5.93 -4.80
N LEU A 186 -4.69 4.99 -5.51
CA LEU A 186 -5.30 3.69 -5.75
C LEU A 186 -5.35 2.89 -4.45
N TYR A 187 -4.22 2.81 -3.74
CA TYR A 187 -4.14 2.25 -2.38
C TYR A 187 -3.39 3.23 -1.47
N PRO A 188 -3.99 3.64 -0.35
CA PRO A 188 -3.34 4.53 0.59
C PRO A 188 -2.20 3.83 1.34
N PHE A 189 -1.30 4.62 1.92
CA PHE A 189 -0.33 4.11 2.88
C PHE A 189 -1.04 3.39 4.04
N GLY A 190 -0.52 2.24 4.44
CA GLY A 190 -1.10 1.44 5.51
C GLY A 190 -2.24 0.53 5.07
N TYR A 191 -2.65 0.54 3.80
CA TYR A 191 -3.72 -0.31 3.27
C TYR A 191 -3.31 -1.79 3.25
N GLY A 192 -4.26 -2.67 3.49
CA GLY A 192 -4.12 -4.11 3.37
C GLY A 192 -5.36 -4.83 3.86
N LEU A 193 -5.78 -5.85 3.10
CA LEU A 193 -6.94 -6.69 3.40
C LEU A 193 -6.56 -7.91 4.25
N SER A 194 -7.55 -8.50 4.87
CA SER A 194 -7.46 -9.72 5.66
C SER A 194 -8.54 -10.70 5.19
N TYR A 195 -8.43 -11.97 5.55
CA TYR A 195 -9.50 -12.96 5.37
C TYR A 195 -10.60 -12.85 6.44
N THR A 196 -10.49 -11.87 7.33
CA THR A 196 -11.52 -11.47 8.28
C THR A 196 -11.78 -9.97 8.18
N THR A 197 -12.73 -9.45 8.93
CA THR A 197 -13.09 -8.03 8.94
C THR A 197 -12.90 -7.45 10.33
N PHE A 198 -12.46 -6.18 10.40
CA PHE A 198 -12.28 -5.47 11.66
C PHE A 198 -13.14 -4.21 11.70
N ASN A 199 -13.71 -3.93 12.86
CA ASN A 199 -14.46 -2.72 13.12
C ASN A 199 -13.78 -1.90 14.22
N TYR A 200 -13.70 -0.59 14.00
CA TYR A 200 -13.16 0.36 14.94
C TYR A 200 -14.29 1.12 15.63
N GLY A 201 -14.36 1.07 16.95
CA GLY A 201 -15.21 1.92 17.77
C GLY A 201 -14.81 3.40 17.67
N ASP A 202 -15.52 4.28 18.38
CA ASP A 202 -15.15 5.69 18.43
C ASP A 202 -13.91 5.90 19.30
N ILE A 203 -13.14 6.94 18.98
CA ILE A 203 -11.99 7.32 19.78
C ILE A 203 -12.45 8.00 21.05
N THR A 204 -11.94 7.53 22.18
CA THR A 204 -12.14 8.18 23.48
C THR A 204 -10.80 8.72 23.98
N LEU A 205 -10.82 9.95 24.48
CA LEU A 205 -9.68 10.59 25.11
C LEU A 205 -9.92 10.72 26.60
N ASP A 206 -8.91 10.45 27.42
CA ASP A 206 -9.00 10.64 28.89
C ASP A 206 -9.13 12.13 29.26
N ARG A 207 -8.69 13.01 28.38
CA ARG A 207 -8.81 14.47 28.45
C ARG A 207 -8.75 15.09 27.07
N THR A 208 -9.30 16.29 26.91
CA THR A 208 -9.29 17.03 25.63
C THR A 208 -8.16 18.06 25.54
N SER A 209 -7.37 18.21 26.61
CA SER A 209 -6.18 19.07 26.61
C SER A 209 -5.08 18.48 27.48
N MET A 210 -3.84 18.78 27.18
CA MET A 210 -2.69 18.36 27.97
C MET A 210 -1.64 19.47 28.05
N PRO A 211 -0.94 19.60 29.20
CA PRO A 211 0.17 20.53 29.32
C PRO A 211 1.44 20.02 28.60
N MET A 212 2.40 20.92 28.40
CA MET A 212 3.68 20.65 27.72
C MET A 212 4.56 19.58 28.42
N ASP A 213 4.32 19.31 29.70
CA ASP A 213 5.01 18.27 30.49
C ASP A 213 4.11 17.06 30.79
N GLY A 214 2.91 17.02 30.20
CA GLY A 214 1.91 16.01 30.47
C GLY A 214 1.82 14.90 29.41
N SER A 215 0.74 14.16 29.53
CA SER A 215 0.35 13.17 28.51
C SER A 215 -1.17 13.03 28.44
N LEU A 216 -1.63 12.50 27.32
CA LEU A 216 -3.03 12.18 27.03
C LEU A 216 -3.11 10.72 26.57
N THR A 217 -4.19 10.04 26.94
CA THR A 217 -4.44 8.66 26.52
C THR A 217 -5.60 8.62 25.54
N ALA A 218 -5.34 8.11 24.34
CA ALA A 218 -6.36 7.82 23.34
C ALA A 218 -6.66 6.32 23.31
N LYS A 219 -7.95 5.97 23.25
CA LYS A 219 -8.41 4.59 23.23
C LYS A 219 -9.41 4.37 22.11
N VAL A 220 -9.39 3.17 21.54
CA VAL A 220 -10.36 2.69 20.57
C VAL A 220 -10.65 1.21 20.82
N ILE A 221 -11.90 0.79 20.67
CA ILE A 221 -12.25 -0.63 20.67
C ILE A 221 -12.07 -1.18 19.27
N LEU A 222 -11.21 -2.19 19.13
CA LEU A 222 -11.05 -2.96 17.89
C LEU A 222 -11.82 -4.28 18.06
N THR A 223 -12.66 -4.61 17.10
CA THR A 223 -13.45 -5.86 17.07
C THR A 223 -13.18 -6.63 15.78
N ASN A 224 -12.84 -7.90 15.88
CA ASN A 224 -12.87 -8.81 14.75
C ASN A 224 -14.32 -9.22 14.49
N THR A 225 -14.92 -8.69 13.44
CA THR A 225 -16.34 -8.91 13.09
C THR A 225 -16.55 -10.06 12.10
N GLY A 226 -15.47 -10.66 11.62
CA GLY A 226 -15.54 -11.80 10.70
C GLY A 226 -15.52 -13.14 11.41
N SER A 227 -15.47 -14.21 10.61
CA SER A 227 -15.56 -15.59 11.08
C SER A 227 -14.21 -16.29 11.24
N ARG A 228 -13.11 -15.59 11.01
CA ARG A 228 -11.74 -16.13 11.11
C ARG A 228 -10.91 -15.32 12.11
N ASP A 229 -9.98 -16.00 12.76
CA ASP A 229 -8.96 -15.33 13.56
C ASP A 229 -8.05 -14.52 12.63
N GLY A 230 -7.55 -13.38 13.13
CA GLY A 230 -6.68 -12.53 12.32
C GLY A 230 -5.98 -11.44 13.11
N ALA A 231 -4.97 -10.84 12.50
CA ALA A 231 -4.28 -9.70 13.07
C ALA A 231 -4.57 -8.43 12.26
N GLU A 232 -4.80 -7.34 12.98
CA GLU A 232 -4.93 -6.00 12.41
C GLU A 232 -3.77 -5.12 12.87
N VAL A 233 -3.34 -4.17 12.02
CA VAL A 233 -2.38 -3.14 12.38
C VAL A 233 -3.12 -1.84 12.59
N VAL A 234 -3.38 -1.51 13.86
CA VAL A 234 -4.01 -0.25 14.26
C VAL A 234 -3.00 0.88 14.17
N GLN A 235 -3.30 1.89 13.36
CA GLN A 235 -2.38 2.98 13.04
C GLN A 235 -2.86 4.29 13.67
N LEU A 236 -1.93 4.99 14.33
CA LEU A 236 -2.14 6.30 14.95
C LEU A 236 -1.47 7.37 14.10
N TYR A 237 -2.25 8.33 13.63
CA TYR A 237 -1.76 9.52 12.94
C TYR A 237 -2.09 10.77 13.75
N ILE A 238 -1.23 11.78 13.62
CA ILE A 238 -1.44 13.09 14.23
C ILE A 238 -1.24 14.18 13.18
N ARG A 239 -2.08 15.21 13.25
CA ARG A 239 -1.95 16.44 12.49
C ARG A 239 -1.84 17.62 13.44
N ASP A 240 -0.79 18.38 13.32
CA ASP A 240 -0.71 19.73 13.87
C ASP A 240 -1.49 20.68 12.95
N LYS A 241 -2.53 21.34 13.48
CA LYS A 241 -3.42 22.18 12.66
C LYS A 241 -2.80 23.51 12.29
N VAL A 242 -2.03 24.09 13.20
CA VAL A 242 -1.36 25.39 13.01
C VAL A 242 -0.04 25.39 13.75
N ALA A 243 1.06 25.47 13.02
CA ALA A 243 2.41 25.54 13.53
C ALA A 243 3.18 26.69 12.85
N GLU A 244 4.33 27.05 13.39
CA GLU A 244 5.23 28.06 12.82
C GLU A 244 5.58 27.71 11.36
N SER A 245 5.86 26.45 11.06
CA SER A 245 6.05 25.95 9.70
C SER A 245 4.91 25.05 9.25
N THR A 246 4.59 25.05 7.94
CA THR A 246 3.52 24.18 7.38
C THR A 246 3.79 22.72 7.71
N ARG A 247 2.86 22.10 8.42
CA ARG A 247 2.93 20.69 8.82
C ARG A 247 2.20 19.78 7.81
N PRO A 248 2.60 18.50 7.74
CA PRO A 248 1.86 17.50 6.97
C PRO A 248 0.39 17.38 7.40
N VAL A 249 -0.47 17.01 6.47
CA VAL A 249 -1.91 16.77 6.76
C VAL A 249 -2.12 15.63 7.74
N LYS A 250 -1.17 14.74 7.89
CA LYS A 250 -1.09 13.69 8.91
C LYS A 250 0.32 13.07 8.93
N GLU A 251 0.73 12.61 10.09
CA GLU A 251 1.99 11.89 10.29
C GLU A 251 1.73 10.63 11.11
N LEU A 252 2.22 9.47 10.67
CA LEU A 252 2.17 8.25 11.46
C LEU A 252 3.04 8.41 12.71
N LYS A 253 2.44 8.36 13.89
CA LYS A 253 3.11 8.52 15.19
C LYS A 253 3.17 7.25 16.02
N GLY A 254 2.43 6.22 15.61
CA GLY A 254 2.46 4.92 16.27
C GLY A 254 1.60 3.88 15.56
N PHE A 255 1.86 2.62 15.86
CA PHE A 255 1.03 1.51 15.41
C PHE A 255 1.13 0.34 16.37
N GLN A 256 0.09 -0.51 16.38
CA GLN A 256 0.07 -1.76 17.15
C GLN A 256 -0.51 -2.87 16.27
N LYS A 257 0.25 -3.99 16.14
CA LYS A 257 -0.27 -5.20 15.51
C LYS A 257 -0.97 -6.05 16.57
N VAL A 258 -2.27 -6.27 16.38
CA VAL A 258 -3.15 -6.89 17.38
C VAL A 258 -3.80 -8.14 16.78
N PHE A 259 -3.55 -9.29 17.36
CA PHE A 259 -4.24 -10.53 17.00
C PHE A 259 -5.55 -10.64 17.79
N LEU A 260 -6.65 -10.94 17.09
CA LEU A 260 -7.99 -11.16 17.66
C LEU A 260 -8.59 -12.45 17.11
N LYS A 261 -9.21 -13.21 17.99
CA LYS A 261 -10.07 -14.32 17.56
C LYS A 261 -11.33 -13.80 16.88
N ALA A 262 -11.99 -14.65 16.10
CA ALA A 262 -13.30 -14.34 15.54
C ALA A 262 -14.28 -13.89 16.66
N GLY A 263 -14.91 -12.74 16.47
CA GLY A 263 -15.83 -12.14 17.46
C GLY A 263 -15.16 -11.45 18.66
N GLU A 264 -13.81 -11.52 18.81
CA GLU A 264 -13.11 -10.88 19.93
C GLU A 264 -13.04 -9.36 19.74
N SER A 265 -13.21 -8.65 20.86
CA SER A 265 -12.98 -7.20 20.96
C SER A 265 -11.87 -6.90 21.94
N ARG A 266 -11.08 -5.86 21.65
CA ARG A 266 -9.98 -5.41 22.52
C ARG A 266 -9.87 -3.89 22.53
N GLU A 267 -9.65 -3.31 23.70
CA GLU A 267 -9.30 -1.90 23.82
C GLU A 267 -7.82 -1.71 23.41
N ILE A 268 -7.60 -0.82 22.45
CA ILE A 268 -6.28 -0.40 22.00
C ILE A 268 -6.00 0.98 22.54
N THR A 269 -4.85 1.15 23.16
CA THR A 269 -4.47 2.37 23.87
C THR A 269 -3.21 2.97 23.29
N PHE A 270 -3.23 4.27 23.02
CA PHE A 270 -2.05 5.05 22.64
C PHE A 270 -1.83 6.17 23.66
N LYS A 271 -0.61 6.28 24.16
CA LYS A 271 -0.18 7.39 25.01
C LYS A 271 0.42 8.49 24.13
N ILE A 272 -0.16 9.67 24.18
CA ILE A 272 0.31 10.85 23.47
C ILE A 272 1.13 11.70 24.43
N THR A 273 2.34 12.03 24.04
CA THR A 273 3.25 12.91 24.78
C THR A 273 3.70 14.04 23.88
N PRO A 274 4.21 15.15 24.43
CA PRO A 274 4.78 16.23 23.60
C PRO A 274 5.87 15.75 22.64
N ASP A 275 6.62 14.71 23.01
CA ASP A 275 7.67 14.16 22.12
C ASP A 275 7.13 13.63 20.77
N LEU A 276 5.89 13.11 20.74
CA LEU A 276 5.24 12.69 19.50
C LEU A 276 4.82 13.88 18.61
N LEU A 277 4.72 15.07 19.19
CA LEU A 277 4.24 16.29 18.54
C LEU A 277 5.39 17.17 18.04
N LYS A 278 6.64 16.88 18.44
CA LYS A 278 7.81 17.67 18.09
C LYS A 278 8.09 17.64 16.59
N TYR A 279 8.60 18.77 16.13
CA TYR A 279 9.14 18.99 14.79
C TYR A 279 10.28 20.02 14.83
N TYR A 280 11.03 20.17 13.75
CA TYR A 280 12.03 21.22 13.62
C TYR A 280 11.37 22.51 13.14
N ASN A 281 11.46 23.58 13.97
CA ASN A 281 11.00 24.92 13.63
C ASN A 281 11.99 25.66 12.73
N TYR A 282 11.74 26.92 12.40
CA TYR A 282 12.65 27.73 11.56
C TYR A 282 14.01 27.99 12.20
N GLU A 283 14.10 27.95 13.51
CA GLU A 283 15.35 28.09 14.25
C GLU A 283 16.11 26.75 14.39
N LEU A 284 15.66 25.69 13.72
CA LEU A 284 16.20 24.33 13.77
C LEU A 284 16.15 23.72 15.18
N GLN A 285 15.23 24.17 16.02
CA GLN A 285 14.99 23.58 17.32
C GLN A 285 13.94 22.48 17.19
N TYR A 286 14.13 21.35 17.87
CA TYR A 286 13.18 20.23 17.88
C TYR A 286 12.18 20.41 19.02
N VAL A 287 11.03 21.03 18.72
CA VAL A 287 10.05 21.50 19.69
C VAL A 287 8.66 21.04 19.38
N ALA A 288 7.81 20.95 20.40
CA ALA A 288 6.37 20.94 20.29
C ALA A 288 5.83 22.35 20.57
N GLU A 289 4.79 22.79 19.88
CA GLU A 289 4.16 24.09 20.08
C GLU A 289 2.77 23.94 20.66
N PRO A 290 2.31 24.87 21.53
CA PRO A 290 0.93 24.92 21.96
C PRO A 290 -0.01 25.10 20.76
N GLY A 291 -1.11 24.35 20.75
CA GLY A 291 -2.04 24.41 19.62
C GLY A 291 -3.05 23.26 19.60
N ALA A 292 -3.91 23.27 18.61
CA ALA A 292 -4.90 22.23 18.37
C ALA A 292 -4.37 21.15 17.44
N PHE A 293 -4.58 19.90 17.81
CA PHE A 293 -4.14 18.71 17.07
C PHE A 293 -5.34 17.82 16.73
N ASP A 294 -5.34 17.26 15.52
CA ASP A 294 -6.21 16.15 15.17
C ASP A 294 -5.46 14.83 15.42
N LEU A 295 -6.07 13.93 16.18
CA LEU A 295 -5.62 12.57 16.44
C LEU A 295 -6.50 11.63 15.62
N MET A 296 -5.89 10.78 14.82
CA MET A 296 -6.59 9.88 13.91
C MET A 296 -6.17 8.44 14.18
N ILE A 297 -7.13 7.52 14.31
CA ILE A 297 -6.85 6.08 14.47
C ILE A 297 -7.66 5.30 13.44
N GLY A 298 -7.00 4.37 12.75
CA GLY A 298 -7.66 3.54 11.75
C GLY A 298 -6.79 2.45 11.16
N THR A 299 -7.29 1.85 10.10
CA THR A 299 -6.68 0.71 9.40
C THR A 299 -5.61 1.13 8.39
N ASP A 300 -5.68 2.36 7.89
CA ASP A 300 -4.74 2.96 6.93
C ASP A 300 -4.83 4.49 6.99
N SER A 301 -4.07 5.20 6.16
CA SER A 301 -3.98 6.66 6.20
C SER A 301 -5.25 7.40 5.74
N GLN A 302 -6.19 6.73 5.10
CA GLN A 302 -7.47 7.31 4.67
C GLN A 302 -8.64 6.88 5.54
N HIS A 303 -8.70 5.60 5.91
CA HIS A 303 -9.78 5.04 6.69
C HIS A 303 -9.49 5.18 8.19
N VAL A 304 -9.68 6.40 8.69
CA VAL A 304 -9.42 6.79 10.09
C VAL A 304 -10.64 7.42 10.73
N LYS A 305 -10.76 7.26 12.04
CA LYS A 305 -11.61 8.09 12.90
C LYS A 305 -10.77 9.21 13.47
N THR A 306 -11.38 10.35 13.81
CA THR A 306 -10.67 11.55 14.25
C THR A 306 -11.22 12.06 15.58
N ALA A 307 -10.33 12.45 16.48
CA ALA A 307 -10.61 13.22 17.69
C ALA A 307 -9.65 14.42 17.74
N THR A 308 -10.05 15.49 18.43
CA THR A 308 -9.22 16.70 18.55
C THR A 308 -8.83 16.93 20.01
N PHE A 309 -7.60 17.38 20.23
CA PHE A 309 -7.10 17.79 21.54
C PHE A 309 -6.26 19.07 21.43
N VAL A 310 -5.97 19.71 22.57
CA VAL A 310 -5.17 20.94 22.67
C VAL A 310 -3.94 20.68 23.54
N LEU A 311 -2.77 21.08 23.06
CA LEU A 311 -1.54 21.22 23.83
C LEU A 311 -1.45 22.65 24.36
N HIS A 312 -1.14 22.88 25.65
CA HIS A 312 -1.02 24.20 26.30
C HIS A 312 0.12 24.28 27.30
#